data_e634fb0dd5c44f241d10eae7ab16d4d3
#
_entry.id   e634fb0dd5c44f241d10eae7ab16d4d3
#
_cell.length_a   1.000
_cell.length_b   1.000
_cell.length_c   1.000
_cell.angle_alpha   90.00
_cell.angle_beta   90.00
_cell.angle_gamma   90.00
#
_symmetry.space_group_name_H-M   'P 1'
#
loop_
_entity.id
_entity.type
_entity.pdbx_description
1 polymer ?
#
loop_
_entity_poly.entity_id
_entity_poly.type
_entity_poly.pdbx_seq_one_letter_code
_entity_poly.pdbx_strand_id
1 'polypeptide(L)'
;RYNKIDAALVASNANTEITTAYGALTVAGAIALRSRLRGTGAYGGDADFEGRLQKKLANEYSERVQFCDRKNSQLQSTAEEMRLSILGKDSKTKDEKPLGVVEAYVKENTTELVDPLDAKKKVEVLEEKRNTLLTELDTQIKVSNATTFIEVA
;
A
#
# COMPACT_ATOMS: atom_id res chain seq x y z
N ARG A 1 -0.64 44.92 -13.13
CA ARG A 1 0.16 44.03 -14.00
C ARG A 1 0.15 42.58 -13.50
N TYR A 2 0.39 42.31 -12.21
CA TYR A 2 0.37 40.95 -11.64
C TYR A 2 -0.98 40.27 -11.84
N ASN A 3 -2.12 40.93 -11.53
CA ASN A 3 -3.44 40.36 -11.67
C ASN A 3 -3.78 39.92 -13.11
N LYS A 4 -3.21 40.61 -14.11
CA LYS A 4 -3.40 40.21 -15.51
C LYS A 4 -2.61 38.96 -15.86
N ILE A 5 -1.38 38.82 -15.35
CA ILE A 5 -0.57 37.64 -15.53
C ILE A 5 -1.23 36.44 -14.84
N ASP A 6 -1.70 36.60 -13.61
CA ASP A 6 -2.39 35.54 -12.87
C ASP A 6 -3.67 35.10 -13.61
N ALA A 7 -4.46 36.04 -14.11
CA ALA A 7 -5.66 35.72 -14.88
C ALA A 7 -5.31 34.94 -16.19
N ALA A 8 -4.25 35.34 -16.87
CA ALA A 8 -3.80 34.66 -18.09
C ALA A 8 -3.28 33.23 -17.77
N LEU A 9 -2.56 33.05 -16.67
CA LEU A 9 -2.11 31.74 -16.20
C LEU A 9 -3.28 30.82 -15.83
N VAL A 10 -4.24 31.34 -15.09
CA VAL A 10 -5.45 30.57 -14.72
C VAL A 10 -6.24 30.16 -15.97
N ALA A 11 -6.44 31.07 -16.91
CA ALA A 11 -7.11 30.79 -18.17
C ALA A 11 -6.36 29.76 -19.02
N SER A 12 -5.04 29.88 -19.11
CA SER A 12 -4.18 28.90 -19.80
C SER A 12 -4.29 27.52 -19.18
N ASN A 13 -4.14 27.41 -17.86
CA ASN A 13 -4.21 26.13 -17.16
C ASN A 13 -5.59 25.46 -17.26
N ALA A 14 -6.65 26.26 -17.37
CA ALA A 14 -8.02 25.74 -17.53
C ALA A 14 -8.30 25.22 -18.94
N ASN A 15 -7.60 25.75 -19.96
CA ASN A 15 -7.85 25.42 -21.37
C ASN A 15 -6.79 24.52 -22.00
N THR A 16 -5.60 24.41 -21.41
CA THR A 16 -4.53 23.53 -21.89
C THR A 16 -4.77 22.10 -21.40
N GLU A 17 -4.84 21.15 -22.33
CA GLU A 17 -5.00 19.74 -22.02
C GLU A 17 -3.66 19.01 -22.02
N ILE A 18 -3.51 18.05 -21.12
CA ILE A 18 -2.44 17.07 -21.06
C ILE A 18 -3.04 15.67 -21.11
N THR A 19 -2.30 14.73 -21.66
CA THR A 19 -2.73 13.33 -21.76
C THR A 19 -1.91 12.47 -20.84
N THR A 20 -2.59 11.62 -20.04
CA THR A 20 -1.98 10.59 -19.21
C THR A 20 -2.48 9.22 -19.65
N ALA A 21 -1.88 8.14 -19.18
CA ALA A 21 -2.35 6.77 -19.40
C ALA A 21 -3.81 6.55 -18.92
N TYR A 22 -4.31 7.44 -18.07
CA TYR A 22 -5.66 7.39 -17.48
C TYR A 22 -6.64 8.38 -18.12
N GLY A 23 -6.25 9.04 -19.19
CA GLY A 23 -7.10 9.95 -19.95
C GLY A 23 -6.55 11.37 -20.06
N ALA A 24 -7.29 12.22 -20.77
CA ALA A 24 -6.98 13.63 -20.93
C ALA A 24 -7.51 14.45 -19.74
N LEU A 25 -6.71 15.39 -19.28
CA LEU A 25 -7.01 16.31 -18.19
C LEU A 25 -6.57 17.71 -18.56
N THR A 26 -7.28 18.73 -18.09
CA THR A 26 -6.74 20.09 -18.14
C THR A 26 -5.54 20.21 -17.19
N VAL A 27 -4.61 21.12 -17.47
CA VAL A 27 -3.47 21.37 -16.57
C VAL A 27 -3.94 21.71 -15.17
N ALA A 28 -4.99 22.53 -15.04
CA ALA A 28 -5.60 22.83 -13.73
C ALA A 28 -6.13 21.57 -13.03
N GLY A 29 -6.82 20.70 -13.78
CA GLY A 29 -7.30 19.41 -13.25
C GLY A 29 -6.18 18.48 -12.83
N ALA A 30 -5.11 18.42 -13.62
CA ALA A 30 -3.92 17.63 -13.31
C ALA A 30 -3.19 18.12 -12.04
N ILE A 31 -3.05 19.43 -11.87
CA ILE A 31 -2.47 20.04 -10.66
C ILE A 31 -3.32 19.70 -9.43
N ALA A 32 -4.65 19.82 -9.54
CA ALA A 32 -5.58 19.48 -8.46
C ALA A 32 -5.50 17.98 -8.10
N LEU A 33 -5.49 17.10 -9.11
CA LEU A 33 -5.36 15.65 -8.92
C LEU A 33 -4.01 15.30 -8.24
N ARG A 34 -2.90 15.87 -8.73
CA ARG A 34 -1.57 15.69 -8.14
C ARG A 34 -1.55 16.12 -6.67
N SER A 35 -2.11 17.29 -6.37
CA SER A 35 -2.17 17.82 -4.98
C SER A 35 -3.00 16.91 -4.07
N ARG A 36 -4.12 16.40 -4.56
CA ARG A 36 -4.96 15.43 -3.84
C ARG A 36 -4.22 14.13 -3.56
N LEU A 37 -3.56 13.56 -4.59
CA LEU A 37 -2.79 12.32 -4.43
C LEU A 37 -1.61 12.47 -3.46
N ARG A 38 -1.01 13.66 -3.37
CA ARG A 38 0.06 13.97 -2.42
C ARG A 38 -0.44 14.38 -1.04
N GLY A 39 -1.73 14.67 -0.89
CA GLY A 39 -2.31 15.19 0.34
C GLY A 39 -1.79 16.58 0.69
N THR A 40 -1.64 17.47 -0.31
CA THR A 40 -1.09 18.82 -0.16
C THR A 40 -2.10 19.91 -0.51
N GLY A 41 -1.88 21.11 0.01
CA GLY A 41 -2.71 22.27 -0.29
C GLY A 41 -4.13 22.17 0.29
N ALA A 42 -5.13 22.62 -0.48
CA ALA A 42 -6.53 22.57 -0.10
C ALA A 42 -7.08 21.14 0.06
N TYR A 43 -6.35 20.15 -0.45
CA TYR A 43 -6.68 18.73 -0.41
C TYR A 43 -5.88 17.98 0.67
N GLY A 44 -5.62 18.61 1.84
CA GLY A 44 -4.93 17.95 2.95
C GLY A 44 -5.49 16.55 3.23
N GLY A 45 -4.67 15.69 3.79
CA GLY A 45 -4.76 14.23 4.04
C GLY A 45 -6.07 13.45 3.90
N ASP A 46 -7.22 14.13 3.97
CA ASP A 46 -8.54 13.48 3.92
C ASP A 46 -9.19 13.41 2.54
N ALA A 47 -8.68 14.17 1.57
CA ALA A 47 -9.28 14.22 0.22
C ALA A 47 -8.96 13.01 -0.66
N ASP A 48 -7.95 12.21 -0.28
CA ASP A 48 -7.57 11.00 -0.99
C ASP A 48 -8.14 9.74 -0.34
N PHE A 49 -9.40 9.49 -0.61
CA PHE A 49 -10.11 8.33 -0.08
C PHE A 49 -9.46 6.99 -0.48
N GLU A 50 -9.08 6.85 -1.77
CA GLU A 50 -8.47 5.61 -2.27
C GLU A 50 -7.13 5.34 -1.61
N GLY A 51 -6.27 6.36 -1.47
CA GLY A 51 -4.98 6.21 -0.80
C GLY A 51 -5.11 5.89 0.69
N ARG A 52 -6.12 6.44 1.37
CA ARG A 52 -6.42 6.08 2.76
C ARG A 52 -6.91 4.65 2.89
N LEU A 53 -7.82 4.23 2.01
CA LEU A 53 -8.32 2.85 1.99
C LEU A 53 -7.19 1.86 1.72
N GLN A 54 -6.34 2.14 0.75
CA GLN A 54 -5.17 1.33 0.43
C GLN A 54 -4.23 1.17 1.64
N LYS A 55 -3.88 2.29 2.31
CA LYS A 55 -3.04 2.26 3.51
C LYS A 55 -3.68 1.46 4.64
N LYS A 56 -4.99 1.63 4.84
CA LYS A 56 -5.71 0.88 5.85
C LYS A 56 -5.69 -0.63 5.56
N LEU A 57 -5.95 -1.02 4.32
CA LEU A 57 -5.88 -2.43 3.90
C LEU A 57 -4.46 -3.01 4.06
N ALA A 58 -3.43 -2.26 3.69
CA ALA A 58 -2.05 -2.68 3.86
C ALA A 58 -1.68 -2.89 5.34
N ASN A 59 -2.10 -1.97 6.20
CA ASN A 59 -1.87 -2.07 7.65
C ASN A 59 -2.61 -3.27 8.25
N GLU A 60 -3.89 -3.42 7.95
CA GLU A 60 -4.69 -4.56 8.43
C GLU A 60 -4.08 -5.90 7.98
N TYR A 61 -3.65 -6.00 6.71
CA TYR A 61 -2.96 -7.18 6.22
C TYR A 61 -1.69 -7.46 7.01
N SER A 62 -0.83 -6.45 7.19
CA SER A 62 0.41 -6.57 7.95
C SER A 62 0.17 -6.98 9.41
N GLU A 63 -0.83 -6.40 10.07
CA GLU A 63 -1.21 -6.76 11.43
C GLU A 63 -1.67 -8.23 11.53
N ARG A 64 -2.43 -8.71 10.54
CA ARG A 64 -2.86 -10.11 10.48
C ARG A 64 -1.71 -11.08 10.26
N VAL A 65 -0.76 -10.74 9.39
CA VAL A 65 0.48 -11.52 9.21
C VAL A 65 1.24 -11.60 10.54
N GLN A 66 1.49 -10.47 11.18
CA GLN A 66 2.18 -10.44 12.47
C GLN A 66 1.44 -11.21 13.57
N PHE A 67 0.13 -11.20 13.54
CA PHE A 67 -0.68 -12.00 14.47
C PHE A 67 -0.43 -13.50 14.26
N CYS A 68 -0.49 -13.97 13.01
CA CYS A 68 -0.17 -15.35 12.67
C CYS A 68 1.24 -15.74 13.11
N ASP A 69 2.23 -14.89 12.82
CA ASP A 69 3.63 -15.13 13.20
C ASP A 69 3.81 -15.25 14.72
N ARG A 70 3.19 -14.34 15.48
CA ARG A 70 3.22 -14.41 16.96
C ARG A 70 2.57 -15.69 17.49
N LYS A 71 1.41 -16.07 16.93
CA LYS A 71 0.72 -17.31 17.31
C LYS A 71 1.55 -18.55 17.00
N ASN A 72 2.16 -18.59 15.83
CA ASN A 72 3.01 -19.70 15.43
C ASN A 72 4.31 -19.75 16.24
N SER A 73 4.89 -18.62 16.62
CA SER A 73 6.04 -18.57 17.51
C SER A 73 5.71 -19.10 18.90
N GLN A 74 4.56 -18.73 19.46
CA GLN A 74 4.08 -19.26 20.74
C GLN A 74 3.84 -20.78 20.66
N LEU A 75 3.25 -21.24 19.54
CA LEU A 75 3.02 -22.66 19.29
C LEU A 75 4.35 -23.45 19.27
N GLN A 76 5.37 -22.91 18.60
CA GLN A 76 6.71 -23.52 18.58
C GLN A 76 7.34 -23.58 19.98
N SER A 77 7.24 -22.52 20.77
CA SER A 77 7.72 -22.53 22.16
C SER A 77 7.02 -23.59 22.99
N THR A 78 5.69 -23.69 22.88
CA THR A 78 4.92 -24.74 23.55
C THR A 78 5.34 -26.14 23.08
N ALA A 79 5.57 -26.31 21.78
CA ALA A 79 6.02 -27.58 21.21
C ALA A 79 7.43 -27.99 21.76
N GLU A 80 8.34 -27.01 21.90
CA GLU A 80 9.65 -27.27 22.51
C GLU A 80 9.53 -27.67 23.99
N GLU A 81 8.67 -26.99 24.74
CA GLU A 81 8.40 -27.39 26.15
C GLU A 81 7.82 -28.81 26.22
N MET A 82 6.91 -29.18 25.35
CA MET A 82 6.38 -30.54 25.24
C MET A 82 7.47 -31.55 24.93
N ARG A 83 8.35 -31.26 23.94
CA ARG A 83 9.48 -32.11 23.56
C ARG A 83 10.43 -32.34 24.76
N LEU A 84 10.79 -31.26 25.44
CA LEU A 84 11.66 -31.34 26.65
C LEU A 84 10.99 -32.13 27.77
N SER A 85 9.69 -31.95 27.99
CA SER A 85 8.94 -32.70 29.00
C SER A 85 8.90 -34.21 28.69
N ILE A 86 8.76 -34.57 27.42
CA ILE A 86 8.77 -35.98 26.98
C ILE A 86 10.17 -36.57 27.10
N LEU A 87 11.20 -35.88 26.61
CA LEU A 87 12.60 -36.36 26.64
C LEU A 87 13.18 -36.34 28.03
N GLY A 88 12.81 -35.38 28.90
CA GLY A 88 13.30 -35.26 30.26
C GLY A 88 12.76 -36.31 31.23
N LYS A 89 11.61 -36.93 30.95
CA LYS A 89 11.02 -37.98 31.78
C LYS A 89 11.55 -39.37 31.48
N ASP A 90 12.06 -39.62 30.28
CA ASP A 90 12.58 -40.91 29.86
C ASP A 90 13.81 -40.76 28.95
N SER A 91 14.96 -40.45 29.52
CA SER A 91 16.24 -40.42 28.79
C SER A 91 16.68 -41.79 28.23
N LYS A 92 15.91 -42.85 28.47
CA LYS A 92 16.24 -44.23 28.10
C LYS A 92 15.40 -44.79 26.94
N THR A 93 14.31 -44.19 26.56
CA THR A 93 13.49 -44.64 25.43
C THR A 93 13.72 -43.79 24.21
N LYS A 94 14.42 -44.34 23.24
CA LYS A 94 14.52 -43.81 21.85
C LYS A 94 13.23 -44.02 21.05
N ASP A 95 12.06 -43.97 21.68
CA ASP A 95 10.79 -44.13 20.98
C ASP A 95 10.41 -42.79 20.34
N GLU A 96 10.45 -42.76 19.01
CA GLU A 96 10.04 -41.59 18.19
C GLU A 96 8.53 -41.31 18.25
N LYS A 97 7.71 -42.25 18.73
CA LYS A 97 6.25 -42.14 18.81
C LYS A 97 5.75 -40.95 19.63
N PRO A 98 6.31 -40.58 20.80
CA PRO A 98 5.86 -39.42 21.56
C PRO A 98 6.16 -38.09 20.84
N LEU A 99 7.22 -38.01 20.04
CA LEU A 99 7.54 -36.82 19.24
C LEU A 99 6.57 -36.63 18.08
N GLY A 100 6.00 -37.68 17.52
CA GLY A 100 4.96 -37.61 16.52
C GLY A 100 3.67 -36.90 16.97
N VAL A 101 3.33 -37.02 18.29
CA VAL A 101 2.19 -36.31 18.87
C VAL A 101 2.45 -34.80 18.91
N VAL A 102 3.67 -34.35 19.20
CA VAL A 102 4.03 -32.93 19.20
C VAL A 102 3.99 -32.38 17.80
N GLU A 103 4.46 -33.11 16.80
CA GLU A 103 4.38 -32.68 15.38
C GLU A 103 2.94 -32.58 14.90
N ALA A 104 2.08 -33.52 15.27
CA ALA A 104 0.65 -33.48 14.96
C ALA A 104 -0.01 -32.27 15.63
N TYR A 105 0.31 -32.00 16.89
CA TYR A 105 -0.18 -30.83 17.62
C TYR A 105 0.22 -29.52 16.95
N VAL A 106 1.49 -29.38 16.54
CA VAL A 106 1.96 -28.19 15.80
C VAL A 106 1.19 -28.03 14.48
N LYS A 107 1.06 -29.11 13.72
CA LYS A 107 0.38 -29.09 12.43
C LYS A 107 -1.10 -28.69 12.56
N GLU A 108 -1.80 -29.24 13.56
CA GLU A 108 -3.21 -28.95 13.77
C GLU A 108 -3.49 -27.54 14.31
N ASN A 109 -2.52 -26.93 15.01
CA ASN A 109 -2.68 -25.63 15.66
C ASN A 109 -1.93 -24.49 14.91
N THR A 110 -1.26 -24.79 13.80
CA THR A 110 -0.64 -23.77 12.96
C THR A 110 -1.69 -22.79 12.44
N THR A 111 -1.45 -21.51 12.67
CA THR A 111 -2.32 -20.44 12.21
C THR A 111 -1.86 -19.94 10.84
N GLU A 112 -2.75 -19.97 9.87
CA GLU A 112 -2.48 -19.47 8.52
C GLU A 112 -3.41 -18.31 8.17
N LEU A 113 -2.86 -17.31 7.48
CA LEU A 113 -3.65 -16.22 6.94
C LEU A 113 -4.27 -16.66 5.61
N VAL A 114 -5.59 -16.68 5.57
CA VAL A 114 -6.35 -16.93 4.34
C VAL A 114 -6.70 -15.58 3.71
N ASP A 115 -6.22 -15.35 2.50
CA ASP A 115 -6.49 -14.13 1.72
C ASP A 115 -7.25 -14.47 0.42
N PRO A 116 -8.57 -14.75 0.50
CA PRO A 116 -9.37 -15.17 -0.65
C PRO A 116 -9.58 -14.06 -1.68
N LEU A 117 -9.26 -12.81 -1.32
CA LEU A 117 -9.42 -11.64 -2.18
C LEU A 117 -8.11 -11.18 -2.81
N ASP A 118 -7.00 -11.85 -2.54
CA ASP A 118 -5.65 -11.40 -2.94
C ASP A 118 -5.39 -9.93 -2.53
N ALA A 119 -5.74 -9.57 -1.30
CA ALA A 119 -5.68 -8.20 -0.80
C ALA A 119 -4.26 -7.63 -0.90
N LYS A 120 -3.25 -8.43 -0.56
CA LYS A 120 -1.83 -8.04 -0.70
C LYS A 120 -1.52 -7.61 -2.12
N LYS A 121 -1.81 -8.47 -3.10
CA LYS A 121 -1.52 -8.20 -4.51
C LYS A 121 -2.29 -7.00 -5.04
N LYS A 122 -3.56 -6.84 -4.64
CA LYS A 122 -4.37 -5.69 -5.03
C LYS A 122 -3.82 -4.38 -4.48
N VAL A 123 -3.36 -4.37 -3.23
CA VAL A 123 -2.72 -3.19 -2.62
C VAL A 123 -1.45 -2.83 -3.38
N GLU A 124 -0.58 -3.80 -3.69
CA GLU A 124 0.66 -3.57 -4.46
C GLU A 124 0.38 -2.99 -5.85
N VAL A 125 -0.60 -3.55 -6.58
CA VAL A 125 -1.01 -3.05 -7.92
C VAL A 125 -1.58 -1.62 -7.85
N LEU A 126 -2.39 -1.32 -6.83
CA LEU A 126 -2.94 0.03 -6.64
C LEU A 126 -1.85 1.04 -6.30
N GLU A 127 -0.86 0.65 -5.51
CA GLU A 127 0.28 1.50 -5.16
C GLU A 127 1.14 1.81 -6.38
N GLU A 128 1.47 0.80 -7.17
CA GLU A 128 2.22 0.97 -8.42
C GLU A 128 1.48 1.90 -9.39
N LYS A 129 0.19 1.65 -9.59
CA LYS A 129 -0.67 2.48 -10.44
C LYS A 129 -0.69 3.95 -9.97
N ARG A 130 -0.81 4.18 -8.67
CA ARG A 130 -0.80 5.51 -8.08
C ARG A 130 0.54 6.22 -8.29
N ASN A 131 1.67 5.52 -8.06
CA ASN A 131 3.01 6.06 -8.24
C ASN A 131 3.30 6.40 -9.71
N THR A 132 2.87 5.55 -10.63
CA THR A 132 2.97 5.79 -12.07
C THR A 132 2.17 7.03 -12.46
N LEU A 133 0.93 7.14 -12.01
CA LEU A 133 0.10 8.33 -12.29
C LEU A 133 0.72 9.61 -11.75
N LEU A 134 1.27 9.60 -10.53
CA LEU A 134 1.96 10.77 -9.97
C LEU A 134 3.17 11.19 -10.82
N THR A 135 3.96 10.23 -11.28
CA THR A 135 5.13 10.48 -12.13
C THR A 135 4.71 11.07 -13.49
N GLU A 136 3.65 10.52 -14.10
CA GLU A 136 3.11 11.05 -15.35
C GLU A 136 2.58 12.47 -15.18
N LEU A 137 1.79 12.74 -14.13
CA LEU A 137 1.27 14.08 -13.86
C LEU A 137 2.41 15.10 -13.68
N ASP A 138 3.44 14.75 -12.90
CA ASP A 138 4.61 15.62 -12.73
C ASP A 138 5.32 15.91 -14.05
N THR A 139 5.48 14.91 -14.89
CA THR A 139 6.15 15.04 -16.20
C THR A 139 5.32 15.89 -17.15
N GLN A 140 4.04 15.55 -17.30
CA GLN A 140 3.15 16.25 -18.24
C GLN A 140 2.91 17.72 -17.85
N ILE A 141 2.76 18.01 -16.56
CA ILE A 141 2.64 19.38 -16.08
C ILE A 141 3.94 20.18 -16.37
N LYS A 142 5.11 19.58 -16.15
CA LYS A 142 6.40 20.22 -16.46
C LYS A 142 6.55 20.48 -17.97
N VAL A 143 6.23 19.52 -18.80
CA VAL A 143 6.26 19.66 -20.26
C VAL A 143 5.30 20.77 -20.72
N SER A 144 4.06 20.75 -20.24
CA SER A 144 3.08 21.80 -20.54
C SER A 144 3.58 23.18 -20.14
N ASN A 145 4.12 23.34 -18.94
CA ASN A 145 4.66 24.60 -18.46
C ASN A 145 5.87 25.10 -19.30
N ALA A 146 6.63 24.17 -19.87
CA ALA A 146 7.79 24.51 -20.70
C ALA A 146 7.42 24.86 -22.16
N THR A 147 6.26 24.40 -22.65
CA THR A 147 5.85 24.51 -24.06
C THR A 147 4.69 25.46 -24.29
N THR A 148 3.96 25.82 -23.23
CA THR A 148 2.78 26.70 -23.34
C THR A 148 3.19 28.16 -23.13
N PHE A 149 2.81 29.02 -24.07
CA PHE A 149 3.00 30.47 -23.99
C PHE A 149 1.68 31.13 -23.63
N ILE A 150 1.74 32.18 -22.83
CA ILE A 150 0.60 33.00 -22.46
C ILE A 150 0.78 34.41 -23.01
N GLU A 151 -0.29 34.98 -23.58
CA GLU A 151 -0.32 36.38 -23.96
C GLU A 151 -0.94 37.21 -22.83
N VAL A 152 -0.29 38.30 -22.47
CA VAL A 152 -0.78 39.22 -21.44
C VAL A 152 -1.06 40.56 -22.10
N ALA A 153 -2.33 40.85 -22.29
CA ALA A 153 -2.81 42.11 -22.85
C ALA A 153 -2.74 43.28 -21.84
#